data_7e441e2cd7a83e834bbcef87535aa182
#
_entry.id   7e441e2cd7a83e834bbcef87535aa182
#
_cell.length_a   1.000
_cell.length_b   1.000
_cell.length_c   1.000
_cell.angle_alpha   90.00
_cell.angle_beta   90.00
_cell.angle_gamma   90.00
#
_symmetry.space_group_name_H-M   'P 1'
#
loop_
_entity.id
_entity.type
_entity.pdbx_description
1 polymer ?
#
loop_
_entity_poly.entity_id
_entity_poly.type
_entity_poly.pdbx_seq_one_letter_code
_entity_poly.pdbx_strand_id
1 'polypeptide(L)'
;MSTSKYDVIIVGGGPAGATAALYADRQGLNAVVVDKAVFPRDKICGDAISGKTVGIMRDLGLTNGLDLLEGSEINRITFGSPNHSQFNVHLKDSKNIRHITKGYVVTREIFDNYLFKKAADVVETRQGFRVNNIIYEDESIVGISGQNTDGNIETLHAPLVMGCDGANSIIARKLGLYEMDINNTAVAIRCYYEGVEGLTDQIELHYVSEVKPGYFWIFPAGEGKANIGIGIFKSYAKKEKRSLGQIMDEIITSRFFRNRFKNARPLERPKGWNLPMGSIRRKNHGDGFLLLGDAAGLVDPFTGEGIGNAMVAAKHAMKVASKAKEMNNYESKTLKEYDRLVWDELGGELATSTKLQKLARSSFLLNFVIKRAARNNDVQEIISGMLSNEVARDELSDPSFYFKILFS
;
A
#
# COMPACT_ATOMS: atom_id res chain seq x y z
N MET A 1 -36.37 14.38 7.73
CA MET A 1 -35.07 13.86 7.26
C MET A 1 -34.58 14.75 6.16
N SER A 2 -33.46 15.44 6.33
CA SER A 2 -32.82 16.19 5.24
C SER A 2 -32.37 15.16 4.19
N THR A 3 -32.84 15.32 2.94
CA THR A 3 -32.38 14.47 1.83
C THR A 3 -30.89 14.71 1.63
N SER A 4 -30.04 13.71 1.94
CA SER A 4 -28.61 13.79 1.70
C SER A 4 -28.34 14.05 0.22
N LYS A 5 -27.47 15.00 -0.08
CA LYS A 5 -27.05 15.28 -1.46
C LYS A 5 -26.25 14.11 -2.07
N TYR A 6 -25.54 13.33 -1.24
CA TYR A 6 -24.67 12.24 -1.66
C TYR A 6 -25.10 10.91 -1.04
N ASP A 7 -24.83 9.81 -1.75
CA ASP A 7 -24.93 8.46 -1.22
C ASP A 7 -23.71 8.11 -0.36
N VAL A 8 -22.52 8.64 -0.74
CA VAL A 8 -21.25 8.34 -0.10
C VAL A 8 -20.36 9.58 -0.04
N ILE A 9 -19.76 9.82 1.12
CA ILE A 9 -18.65 10.75 1.28
C ILE A 9 -17.35 9.95 1.41
N ILE A 10 -16.37 10.23 0.52
CA ILE A 10 -15.06 9.60 0.49
C ILE A 10 -14.04 10.61 1.03
N VAL A 11 -13.44 10.31 2.19
CA VAL A 11 -12.45 11.17 2.84
C VAL A 11 -11.05 10.71 2.50
N GLY A 12 -10.34 11.50 1.68
CA GLY A 12 -9.01 11.20 1.14
C GLY A 12 -9.03 10.81 -0.34
N GLY A 13 -8.34 11.58 -1.19
CA GLY A 13 -8.24 11.41 -2.64
C GLY A 13 -7.02 10.59 -3.10
N GLY A 14 -6.36 9.84 -2.19
CA GLY A 14 -5.29 8.91 -2.55
C GLY A 14 -5.82 7.67 -3.28
N PRO A 15 -4.97 6.62 -3.51
CA PRO A 15 -5.37 5.44 -4.29
C PRO A 15 -6.66 4.76 -3.82
N ALA A 16 -6.89 4.66 -2.49
CA ALA A 16 -8.14 4.12 -1.97
C ALA A 16 -9.35 4.95 -2.40
N GLY A 17 -9.31 6.27 -2.14
CA GLY A 17 -10.47 7.14 -2.38
C GLY A 17 -10.72 7.42 -3.85
N ALA A 18 -9.67 7.65 -4.64
CA ALA A 18 -9.82 7.82 -6.09
C ALA A 18 -10.39 6.56 -6.76
N THR A 19 -9.91 5.37 -6.34
CA THR A 19 -10.46 4.09 -6.81
C THR A 19 -11.90 3.90 -6.37
N ALA A 20 -12.23 4.24 -5.11
CA ALA A 20 -13.59 4.20 -4.61
C ALA A 20 -14.52 5.10 -5.43
N ALA A 21 -14.09 6.32 -5.77
CA ALA A 21 -14.84 7.23 -6.60
C ALA A 21 -15.15 6.66 -8.00
N LEU A 22 -14.15 6.05 -8.64
CA LEU A 22 -14.31 5.41 -9.94
C LEU A 22 -15.30 4.21 -9.91
N TYR A 23 -15.26 3.42 -8.84
CA TYR A 23 -16.25 2.35 -8.66
C TYR A 23 -17.60 2.88 -8.22
N ALA A 24 -17.69 4.01 -7.50
CA ALA A 24 -18.95 4.66 -7.17
C ALA A 24 -19.72 5.05 -8.44
N ASP A 25 -19.06 5.69 -9.39
CA ASP A 25 -19.64 6.04 -10.70
C ASP A 25 -20.16 4.79 -11.41
N ARG A 26 -19.36 3.72 -11.50
CA ARG A 26 -19.76 2.44 -12.12
C ARG A 26 -20.97 1.78 -11.45
N GLN A 27 -21.18 2.03 -10.17
CA GLN A 27 -22.30 1.50 -9.39
C GLN A 27 -23.50 2.46 -9.36
N GLY A 28 -23.44 3.60 -10.03
CA GLY A 28 -24.49 4.62 -10.03
C GLY A 28 -24.69 5.28 -8.67
N LEU A 29 -23.63 5.39 -7.86
CA LEU A 29 -23.63 6.07 -6.57
C LEU A 29 -23.22 7.53 -6.74
N ASN A 30 -24.03 8.44 -6.18
CA ASN A 30 -23.65 9.84 -6.09
C ASN A 30 -22.64 10.04 -4.95
N ALA A 31 -21.36 10.20 -5.30
CA ALA A 31 -20.27 10.31 -4.34
C ALA A 31 -19.62 11.70 -4.38
N VAL A 32 -19.01 12.10 -3.26
CA VAL A 32 -18.10 13.23 -3.19
C VAL A 32 -16.76 12.79 -2.57
N VAL A 33 -15.65 13.17 -3.21
CA VAL A 33 -14.30 12.98 -2.64
C VAL A 33 -13.84 14.29 -2.00
N VAL A 34 -13.42 14.24 -0.76
CA VAL A 34 -12.79 15.37 -0.08
C VAL A 34 -11.34 15.05 0.28
N ASP A 35 -10.39 15.94 0.00
CA ASP A 35 -9.01 15.81 0.44
C ASP A 35 -8.47 17.14 0.96
N LYS A 36 -7.67 17.06 2.05
CA LYS A 36 -7.01 18.23 2.63
C LYS A 36 -5.91 18.82 1.75
N ALA A 37 -5.37 18.04 0.83
CA ALA A 37 -4.36 18.47 -0.12
C ALA A 37 -5.01 18.98 -1.42
N VAL A 38 -4.21 19.73 -2.19
CA VAL A 38 -4.47 20.06 -3.59
C VAL A 38 -3.51 19.21 -4.43
N PHE A 39 -4.04 18.51 -5.44
CA PHE A 39 -3.26 17.68 -6.34
C PHE A 39 -2.68 18.48 -7.50
N PRO A 40 -1.45 18.18 -7.98
CA PRO A 40 -0.58 17.07 -7.53
C PRO A 40 0.05 17.33 -6.15
N ARG A 41 0.23 16.24 -5.37
CA ARG A 41 0.90 16.32 -4.08
C ARG A 41 1.79 15.11 -3.85
N ASP A 42 2.91 15.28 -3.14
CA ASP A 42 3.77 14.16 -2.71
C ASP A 42 3.11 13.34 -1.59
N LYS A 43 3.46 12.05 -1.55
CA LYS A 43 3.14 11.12 -0.45
C LYS A 43 4.33 10.19 -0.25
N ILE A 44 4.84 10.13 0.98
CA ILE A 44 5.99 9.30 1.31
C ILE A 44 5.68 7.81 1.03
N CYS A 45 6.42 7.21 0.10
CA CYS A 45 6.22 5.87 -0.43
C CYS A 45 7.50 5.38 -1.12
N GLY A 46 7.63 4.07 -1.36
CA GLY A 46 8.62 3.50 -2.28
C GLY A 46 8.23 3.63 -3.76
N ASP A 47 6.98 4.07 -4.05
CA ASP A 47 6.47 4.35 -5.41
C ASP A 47 6.27 3.13 -6.32
N ALA A 48 6.51 1.92 -5.82
CA ALA A 48 6.28 0.71 -6.59
C ALA A 48 4.78 0.44 -6.80
N ILE A 49 4.42 0.23 -8.04
CA ILE A 49 3.08 -0.13 -8.51
C ILE A 49 3.06 -1.63 -8.77
N SER A 50 2.38 -2.35 -7.89
CA SER A 50 2.31 -3.82 -7.94
C SER A 50 1.38 -4.33 -9.03
N GLY A 51 1.49 -5.63 -9.30
CA GLY A 51 0.58 -6.34 -10.17
C GLY A 51 -0.88 -6.25 -9.77
N LYS A 52 -1.16 -6.18 -8.49
CA LYS A 52 -2.52 -6.00 -7.94
C LYS A 52 -3.09 -4.64 -8.36
N THR A 53 -2.28 -3.58 -8.23
CA THR A 53 -2.62 -2.24 -8.69
C THR A 53 -2.90 -2.23 -10.20
N VAL A 54 -2.01 -2.83 -11.00
CA VAL A 54 -2.20 -2.95 -12.46
C VAL A 54 -3.49 -3.72 -12.80
N GLY A 55 -3.82 -4.76 -12.03
CA GLY A 55 -5.07 -5.53 -12.17
C GLY A 55 -6.33 -4.66 -11.96
N ILE A 56 -6.36 -3.84 -10.92
CA ILE A 56 -7.47 -2.89 -10.67
C ILE A 56 -7.49 -1.79 -11.75
N MET A 57 -6.33 -1.27 -12.17
CA MET A 57 -6.26 -0.30 -13.27
C MET A 57 -6.83 -0.85 -14.57
N ARG A 58 -6.57 -2.14 -14.86
CA ARG A 58 -7.14 -2.84 -16.02
C ARG A 58 -8.65 -3.00 -15.89
N ASP A 59 -9.14 -3.42 -14.74
CA ASP A 59 -10.57 -3.51 -14.45
C ASP A 59 -11.27 -2.15 -14.68
N LEU A 60 -10.59 -1.07 -14.31
CA LEU A 60 -11.08 0.30 -14.50
C LEU A 60 -10.86 0.86 -15.94
N GLY A 61 -10.20 0.13 -16.84
CA GLY A 61 -9.90 0.60 -18.20
C GLY A 61 -8.83 1.70 -18.25
N LEU A 62 -7.94 1.77 -17.25
CA LEU A 62 -6.95 2.84 -17.07
C LEU A 62 -5.50 2.43 -17.38
N THR A 63 -5.26 1.21 -17.86
CA THR A 63 -3.89 0.70 -18.13
C THR A 63 -3.15 1.50 -19.19
N ASN A 64 -3.82 1.92 -20.26
CA ASN A 64 -3.18 2.71 -21.31
C ASN A 64 -2.62 4.04 -20.78
N GLY A 65 -3.28 4.63 -19.78
CA GLY A 65 -2.80 5.84 -19.13
C GLY A 65 -1.60 5.58 -18.22
N LEU A 66 -1.53 4.42 -17.57
CA LEU A 66 -0.41 4.04 -16.73
C LEU A 66 0.90 3.91 -17.52
N ASP A 67 0.83 3.34 -18.72
CA ASP A 67 1.98 3.21 -19.64
C ASP A 67 2.56 4.57 -20.09
N LEU A 68 1.78 5.64 -20.00
CA LEU A 68 2.17 7.00 -20.38
C LEU A 68 2.70 7.84 -19.21
N LEU A 69 2.64 7.33 -17.97
CA LEU A 69 3.14 8.05 -16.81
C LEU A 69 4.68 8.02 -16.80
N GLU A 70 5.26 9.15 -16.45
CA GLU A 70 6.70 9.25 -16.20
C GLU A 70 7.07 8.34 -15.01
N GLY A 71 8.07 7.48 -15.21
CA GLY A 71 8.53 6.51 -14.22
C GLY A 71 9.43 5.45 -14.84
N SER A 72 9.56 4.32 -14.17
CA SER A 72 10.31 3.16 -14.65
C SER A 72 9.41 1.95 -14.80
N GLU A 73 9.50 1.27 -15.94
CA GLU A 73 8.94 -0.07 -16.11
C GLU A 73 9.84 -1.10 -15.42
N ILE A 74 9.22 -2.04 -14.70
CA ILE A 74 9.90 -3.02 -13.87
C ILE A 74 9.56 -4.43 -14.35
N ASN A 75 10.59 -5.20 -14.67
CA ASN A 75 10.48 -6.58 -15.15
C ASN A 75 11.05 -7.59 -14.16
N ARG A 76 11.79 -7.12 -13.12
CA ARG A 76 12.47 -7.98 -12.16
C ARG A 76 12.43 -7.42 -10.74
N ILE A 77 12.49 -8.35 -9.78
CA ILE A 77 12.64 -8.03 -8.36
C ILE A 77 13.90 -8.74 -7.86
N THR A 78 14.82 -7.97 -7.27
CA THR A 78 16.03 -8.50 -6.64
C THR A 78 15.81 -8.61 -5.14
N PHE A 79 16.10 -9.77 -4.59
CA PHE A 79 16.14 -10.02 -3.14
C PHE A 79 17.57 -10.22 -2.68
N GLY A 80 18.03 -9.38 -1.76
CA GLY A 80 19.34 -9.47 -1.13
C GLY A 80 19.25 -9.91 0.33
N SER A 81 20.14 -10.81 0.75
CA SER A 81 20.23 -11.31 2.14
C SER A 81 21.25 -10.55 2.98
N PRO A 82 21.27 -10.72 4.31
CA PRO A 82 22.25 -10.07 5.19
C PRO A 82 23.71 -10.34 4.85
N ASN A 83 24.05 -11.48 4.23
CA ASN A 83 25.39 -11.79 3.73
C ASN A 83 25.63 -11.39 2.28
N HIS A 84 24.72 -10.54 1.73
CA HIS A 84 24.80 -10.00 0.37
C HIS A 84 24.66 -11.02 -0.76
N SER A 85 24.20 -12.25 -0.49
CA SER A 85 23.73 -13.14 -1.56
C SER A 85 22.44 -12.55 -2.16
N GLN A 86 22.26 -12.70 -3.47
CA GLN A 86 21.12 -12.14 -4.19
C GLN A 86 20.52 -13.17 -5.15
N PHE A 87 19.23 -13.05 -5.40
CA PHE A 87 18.58 -13.71 -6.52
C PHE A 87 17.52 -12.80 -7.13
N ASN A 88 17.20 -13.03 -8.40
CA ASN A 88 16.26 -12.23 -9.17
C ASN A 88 15.00 -13.05 -9.46
N VAL A 89 13.85 -12.41 -9.29
CA VAL A 89 12.55 -12.92 -9.70
C VAL A 89 12.10 -12.13 -10.93
N HIS A 90 11.81 -12.83 -12.03
CA HIS A 90 11.21 -12.23 -13.20
C HIS A 90 9.70 -12.13 -13.01
N LEU A 91 9.09 -11.00 -13.37
CA LEU A 91 7.65 -10.84 -13.45
C LEU A 91 7.20 -11.61 -14.70
N LYS A 92 6.68 -12.82 -14.52
CA LYS A 92 6.20 -13.69 -15.61
C LYS A 92 4.75 -13.37 -15.94
N ASP A 93 4.38 -13.62 -17.21
CA ASP A 93 2.98 -13.72 -17.59
C ASP A 93 2.31 -14.85 -16.80
N SER A 94 1.42 -14.51 -15.91
CA SER A 94 0.54 -15.49 -15.29
C SER A 94 -0.46 -15.99 -16.33
N LYS A 95 -0.57 -17.31 -16.53
CA LYS A 95 -1.55 -17.93 -17.45
C LYS A 95 -3.00 -17.74 -16.99
N ASN A 96 -3.20 -17.29 -15.76
CA ASN A 96 -4.52 -16.95 -15.20
C ASN A 96 -4.85 -15.46 -15.45
N ILE A 97 -6.12 -15.11 -15.43
CA ILE A 97 -6.80 -13.84 -15.76
C ILE A 97 -6.07 -12.54 -15.34
N ARG A 98 -4.97 -12.63 -14.60
CA ARG A 98 -4.15 -11.52 -14.09
C ARG A 98 -2.79 -11.40 -14.79
N HIS A 99 -2.71 -11.63 -16.10
CA HIS A 99 -1.47 -11.50 -16.88
C HIS A 99 -0.76 -10.15 -16.62
N ILE A 100 0.11 -10.13 -15.63
CA ILE A 100 0.91 -8.96 -15.28
C ILE A 100 2.34 -9.31 -15.59
N THR A 101 2.80 -8.82 -16.74
CA THR A 101 4.16 -9.04 -17.25
C THR A 101 5.14 -8.06 -16.64
N LYS A 102 4.66 -6.93 -16.12
CA LYS A 102 5.47 -5.80 -15.70
C LYS A 102 4.87 -5.07 -14.50
N GLY A 103 5.74 -4.51 -13.68
CA GLY A 103 5.40 -3.53 -12.66
C GLY A 103 5.86 -2.14 -13.08
N TYR A 104 5.65 -1.16 -12.22
CA TYR A 104 6.12 0.21 -12.45
C TYR A 104 6.65 0.80 -11.15
N VAL A 105 7.54 1.76 -11.28
CA VAL A 105 7.85 2.71 -10.20
C VAL A 105 7.48 4.09 -10.74
N VAL A 106 6.41 4.66 -10.18
CA VAL A 106 5.89 5.98 -10.56
C VAL A 106 5.72 6.78 -9.28
N THR A 107 6.27 7.99 -9.24
CA THR A 107 6.16 8.82 -8.04
C THR A 107 4.70 9.03 -7.65
N ARG A 108 4.42 9.07 -6.36
CA ARG A 108 3.06 9.28 -5.85
C ARG A 108 2.45 10.60 -6.27
N GLU A 109 3.27 11.59 -6.55
CA GLU A 109 2.83 12.87 -7.11
C GLU A 109 2.17 12.67 -8.47
N ILE A 110 2.78 11.88 -9.34
CA ILE A 110 2.27 11.57 -10.69
C ILE A 110 1.12 10.57 -10.62
N PHE A 111 1.32 9.45 -9.94
CA PHE A 111 0.34 8.35 -9.91
C PHE A 111 -0.96 8.75 -9.22
N ASP A 112 -0.87 9.36 -8.03
CA ASP A 112 -2.06 9.78 -7.29
C ASP A 112 -2.83 10.88 -8.02
N ASN A 113 -2.09 11.84 -8.65
CA ASN A 113 -2.71 12.89 -9.47
C ASN A 113 -3.43 12.33 -10.69
N TYR A 114 -2.85 11.31 -11.36
CA TYR A 114 -3.51 10.63 -12.47
C TYR A 114 -4.84 10.00 -12.02
N LEU A 115 -4.83 9.21 -10.95
CA LEU A 115 -6.04 8.59 -10.41
C LEU A 115 -7.06 9.62 -9.93
N PHE A 116 -6.60 10.66 -9.25
CA PHE A 116 -7.47 11.71 -8.73
C PHE A 116 -8.17 12.48 -9.86
N LYS A 117 -7.45 12.81 -10.94
CA LYS A 117 -8.06 13.44 -12.13
C LYS A 117 -9.13 12.55 -12.73
N LYS A 118 -8.87 11.23 -12.87
CA LYS A 118 -9.88 10.27 -13.37
C LYS A 118 -11.10 10.19 -12.45
N ALA A 119 -10.91 10.27 -11.14
CA ALA A 119 -12.02 10.36 -10.19
C ALA A 119 -12.81 11.68 -10.33
N ALA A 120 -12.11 12.80 -10.53
CA ALA A 120 -12.73 14.11 -10.71
C ALA A 120 -13.52 14.26 -12.02
N ASP A 121 -13.21 13.41 -13.04
CA ASP A 121 -13.99 13.36 -14.27
C ASP A 121 -15.40 12.77 -14.07
N VAL A 122 -15.63 12.02 -12.97
CA VAL A 122 -16.85 11.22 -12.78
C VAL A 122 -17.61 11.52 -11.48
N VAL A 123 -16.97 12.10 -10.45
CA VAL A 123 -17.62 12.49 -9.19
C VAL A 123 -17.22 13.90 -8.76
N GLU A 124 -18.04 14.51 -7.89
CA GLU A 124 -17.67 15.79 -7.26
C GLU A 124 -16.40 15.61 -6.40
N THR A 125 -15.43 16.52 -6.53
CA THR A 125 -14.21 16.53 -5.72
C THR A 125 -14.00 17.87 -5.04
N ARG A 126 -13.55 17.86 -3.79
CA ARG A 126 -13.24 19.05 -2.99
C ARG A 126 -11.82 18.94 -2.44
N GLN A 127 -10.89 19.59 -3.11
CA GLN A 127 -9.50 19.69 -2.71
C GLN A 127 -9.32 20.82 -1.69
N GLY A 128 -8.31 20.70 -0.82
CA GLY A 128 -8.07 21.67 0.26
C GLY A 128 -9.12 21.60 1.38
N PHE A 129 -10.00 20.59 1.37
CA PHE A 129 -11.03 20.39 2.37
C PHE A 129 -10.50 19.53 3.52
N ARG A 130 -10.26 20.12 4.67
CA ARG A 130 -9.75 19.45 5.86
C ARG A 130 -10.91 18.98 6.75
N VAL A 131 -11.18 17.70 6.79
CA VAL A 131 -12.15 17.11 7.72
C VAL A 131 -11.65 17.27 9.16
N ASN A 132 -12.54 17.79 10.02
CA ASN A 132 -12.28 18.02 11.43
C ASN A 132 -13.11 17.12 12.34
N ASN A 133 -14.36 16.81 11.96
CA ASN A 133 -15.28 15.98 12.72
C ASN A 133 -16.14 15.09 11.84
N ILE A 134 -16.69 14.05 12.44
CA ILE A 134 -17.78 13.23 11.94
C ILE A 134 -19.09 13.68 12.57
N ILE A 135 -20.21 13.52 11.86
CA ILE A 135 -21.54 13.91 12.29
C ILE A 135 -22.33 12.64 12.55
N TYR A 136 -22.96 12.61 13.70
CA TYR A 136 -23.83 11.51 14.13
C TYR A 136 -25.30 11.94 14.11
N GLU A 137 -26.15 11.00 13.75
CA GLU A 137 -27.58 11.00 14.05
C GLU A 137 -27.84 9.71 14.82
N ASP A 138 -28.28 9.82 16.06
CA ASP A 138 -28.26 8.73 17.03
C ASP A 138 -26.85 8.13 17.18
N GLU A 139 -26.65 6.85 16.88
CA GLU A 139 -25.35 6.18 16.92
C GLU A 139 -24.72 6.01 15.55
N SER A 140 -25.40 6.41 14.47
CA SER A 140 -24.96 6.25 13.08
C SER A 140 -24.22 7.49 12.59
N ILE A 141 -23.16 7.28 11.80
CA ILE A 141 -22.50 8.38 11.09
C ILE A 141 -23.36 8.76 9.90
N VAL A 142 -23.66 10.07 9.78
CA VAL A 142 -24.48 10.64 8.71
C VAL A 142 -23.78 11.77 7.96
N GLY A 143 -22.49 11.98 8.21
CA GLY A 143 -21.74 13.02 7.53
C GLY A 143 -20.43 13.39 8.17
N ILE A 144 -19.85 14.46 7.65
CA ILE A 144 -18.60 15.07 8.12
C ILE A 144 -18.75 16.58 8.22
N SER A 145 -17.92 17.21 9.07
CA SER A 145 -17.66 18.64 9.00
C SER A 145 -16.16 18.92 8.82
N GLY A 146 -15.85 19.95 8.09
CA GLY A 146 -14.47 20.31 7.77
C GLY A 146 -14.33 21.77 7.36
N GLN A 147 -13.10 22.16 7.07
CA GLN A 147 -12.73 23.51 6.67
C GLN A 147 -12.26 23.48 5.22
N ASN A 148 -12.84 24.36 4.40
CA ASN A 148 -12.43 24.56 3.01
C ASN A 148 -11.18 25.47 2.91
N THR A 149 -10.71 25.73 1.69
CA THR A 149 -9.55 26.60 1.41
C THR A 149 -9.72 28.03 1.91
N ASP A 150 -10.94 28.54 1.98
CA ASP A 150 -11.24 29.91 2.41
C ASP A 150 -11.34 30.01 3.95
N GLY A 151 -11.16 28.91 4.65
CA GLY A 151 -11.26 28.85 6.11
C GLY A 151 -12.70 28.66 6.63
N ASN A 152 -13.70 28.57 5.75
CA ASN A 152 -15.09 28.37 6.13
C ASN A 152 -15.34 26.92 6.58
N ILE A 153 -16.13 26.75 7.62
CA ILE A 153 -16.59 25.43 8.06
C ILE A 153 -17.80 25.04 7.23
N GLU A 154 -17.72 23.88 6.61
CA GLU A 154 -18.80 23.28 5.83
C GLU A 154 -19.15 21.89 6.37
N THR A 155 -20.39 21.50 6.15
CA THR A 155 -20.95 20.20 6.54
C THR A 155 -21.42 19.47 5.30
N LEU A 156 -21.05 18.21 5.19
CA LEU A 156 -21.51 17.30 4.14
C LEU A 156 -22.26 16.13 4.77
N HIS A 157 -23.41 15.77 4.20
CA HIS A 157 -24.25 14.67 4.66
C HIS A 157 -24.31 13.55 3.64
N ALA A 158 -24.15 12.32 4.10
CA ALA A 158 -24.40 11.09 3.38
C ALA A 158 -24.62 9.95 4.38
N PRO A 159 -25.42 8.93 4.03
CA PRO A 159 -25.64 7.78 4.90
C PRO A 159 -24.39 6.88 5.05
N LEU A 160 -23.36 7.10 4.24
CA LEU A 160 -22.11 6.36 4.30
C LEU A 160 -20.90 7.29 4.19
N VAL A 161 -19.96 7.18 5.14
CA VAL A 161 -18.66 7.87 5.14
C VAL A 161 -17.55 6.86 5.01
N MET A 162 -16.66 7.02 4.02
CA MET A 162 -15.49 6.17 3.81
C MET A 162 -14.20 6.88 4.22
N GLY A 163 -13.50 6.35 5.22
CA GLY A 163 -12.17 6.82 5.63
C GLY A 163 -11.09 6.24 4.73
N CYS A 164 -10.64 7.01 3.74
CA CYS A 164 -9.55 6.71 2.79
C CYS A 164 -8.33 7.61 3.06
N ASP A 165 -8.21 8.17 4.25
CA ASP A 165 -7.34 9.27 4.66
C ASP A 165 -5.99 8.81 5.24
N GLY A 166 -5.63 7.54 4.96
CA GLY A 166 -4.30 6.98 5.16
C GLY A 166 -3.96 6.66 6.61
N ALA A 167 -2.67 6.39 6.86
CA ALA A 167 -2.17 5.89 8.14
C ALA A 167 -2.43 6.79 9.36
N ASN A 168 -2.73 8.06 9.13
CA ASN A 168 -3.07 9.03 10.19
C ASN A 168 -4.55 9.42 10.14
N SER A 169 -5.41 8.49 9.77
CA SER A 169 -6.84 8.70 9.55
C SER A 169 -7.51 9.52 10.66
N ILE A 170 -8.16 10.63 10.27
CA ILE A 170 -8.98 11.43 11.16
C ILE A 170 -10.30 10.70 11.45
N ILE A 171 -10.83 9.98 10.44
CA ILE A 171 -12.06 9.20 10.60
C ILE A 171 -11.85 8.10 11.64
N ALA A 172 -10.79 7.27 11.50
CA ALA A 172 -10.48 6.24 12.48
C ALA A 172 -10.27 6.80 13.89
N ARG A 173 -9.62 7.98 14.02
CA ARG A 173 -9.42 8.65 15.32
C ARG A 173 -10.74 9.10 15.95
N LYS A 174 -11.61 9.72 15.18
CA LYS A 174 -12.92 10.20 15.68
C LYS A 174 -13.84 9.04 16.09
N LEU A 175 -13.65 7.87 15.44
CA LEU A 175 -14.34 6.63 15.78
C LEU A 175 -13.75 5.89 16.99
N GLY A 176 -12.61 6.35 17.54
CA GLY A 176 -11.87 5.60 18.57
C GLY A 176 -11.25 4.30 18.06
N LEU A 177 -11.15 4.11 16.74
CA LEU A 177 -10.58 2.92 16.09
C LEU A 177 -9.10 3.10 15.69
N TYR A 178 -8.56 4.30 15.85
CA TYR A 178 -7.15 4.57 15.55
C TYR A 178 -6.28 3.99 16.64
N GLU A 179 -5.60 2.91 16.31
CA GLU A 179 -4.63 2.28 17.21
C GLU A 179 -3.27 2.20 16.53
N MET A 180 -2.25 2.81 17.17
CA MET A 180 -0.87 2.69 16.74
C MET A 180 -0.19 1.55 17.51
N ASP A 181 -0.51 0.32 17.14
CA ASP A 181 0.18 -0.86 17.66
C ASP A 181 1.61 -0.91 17.10
N ILE A 182 2.60 -0.70 17.98
CA ILE A 182 4.02 -0.67 17.62
C ILE A 182 4.54 -2.01 17.09
N ASN A 183 3.90 -3.12 17.41
CA ASN A 183 4.27 -4.45 16.94
C ASN A 183 3.70 -4.77 15.55
N ASN A 184 2.63 -4.08 15.18
CA ASN A 184 1.96 -4.21 13.89
C ASN A 184 2.01 -2.90 13.07
N THR A 185 2.97 -2.04 13.36
CA THR A 185 3.26 -0.83 12.58
C THR A 185 4.74 -0.80 12.24
N ALA A 186 5.07 -0.61 10.97
CA ALA A 186 6.42 -0.26 10.56
C ALA A 186 6.56 1.26 10.43
N VAL A 187 7.80 1.72 10.50
CA VAL A 187 8.22 3.07 10.16
C VAL A 187 9.23 2.97 9.03
N ALA A 188 9.06 3.81 8.02
CA ALA A 188 9.97 3.88 6.89
C ALA A 188 10.43 5.32 6.66
N ILE A 189 11.64 5.47 6.13
CA ILE A 189 12.11 6.73 5.56
C ILE A 189 12.49 6.50 4.10
N ARG A 190 12.31 7.51 3.27
CA ARG A 190 12.77 7.51 1.88
C ARG A 190 13.37 8.85 1.49
N CYS A 191 14.24 8.81 0.49
CA CYS A 191 14.83 9.95 -0.16
C CYS A 191 15.00 9.65 -1.64
N TYR A 192 14.74 10.62 -2.51
CA TYR A 192 15.13 10.49 -3.91
C TYR A 192 16.60 10.84 -4.08
N TYR A 193 17.28 10.03 -4.89
CA TYR A 193 18.68 10.23 -5.28
C TYR A 193 18.79 10.28 -6.81
N GLU A 194 19.75 11.02 -7.30
CA GLU A 194 20.25 10.93 -8.67
C GLU A 194 21.68 10.44 -8.67
N GLY A 195 22.17 9.91 -9.80
CA GLY A 195 23.54 9.42 -9.94
C GLY A 195 23.82 8.09 -9.23
N VAL A 196 22.77 7.33 -8.85
CA VAL A 196 22.93 5.95 -8.32
C VAL A 196 23.33 5.03 -9.47
N GLU A 197 24.48 4.36 -9.35
CA GLU A 197 25.01 3.48 -10.39
C GLU A 197 24.28 2.13 -10.41
N GLY A 198 24.17 1.51 -11.59
CA GLY A 198 23.60 0.17 -11.79
C GLY A 198 22.08 0.10 -11.64
N LEU A 199 21.36 1.21 -11.83
CA LEU A 199 19.91 1.19 -11.98
C LEU A 199 19.55 0.50 -13.30
N THR A 200 18.53 -0.37 -13.25
CA THR A 200 18.01 -1.10 -14.40
C THR A 200 16.48 -1.18 -14.30
N ASP A 201 15.85 -2.12 -15.01
CA ASP A 201 14.43 -2.46 -14.98
C ASP A 201 14.02 -3.31 -13.75
N GLN A 202 14.72 -3.16 -12.62
CA GLN A 202 14.48 -3.96 -11.41
C GLN A 202 14.33 -3.09 -10.17
N ILE A 203 13.43 -3.51 -9.28
CA ILE A 203 13.41 -3.05 -7.89
C ILE A 203 14.26 -3.98 -7.04
N GLU A 204 14.93 -3.42 -6.05
CA GLU A 204 15.83 -4.17 -5.17
C GLU A 204 15.37 -4.06 -3.71
N LEU A 205 15.25 -5.21 -3.05
CA LEU A 205 14.88 -5.35 -1.64
C LEU A 205 16.03 -6.07 -0.91
N HIS A 206 16.77 -5.35 -0.10
CA HIS A 206 17.94 -5.87 0.62
C HIS A 206 17.63 -6.00 2.11
N TYR A 207 17.54 -7.23 2.59
CA TYR A 207 17.32 -7.56 4.02
C TYR A 207 18.64 -7.44 4.79
N VAL A 208 19.15 -6.23 4.88
CA VAL A 208 20.41 -5.96 5.59
C VAL A 208 20.26 -6.06 7.11
N SER A 209 21.34 -6.38 7.80
CA SER A 209 21.34 -6.62 9.25
C SER A 209 20.89 -5.41 10.06
N GLU A 210 21.15 -4.21 9.56
CA GLU A 210 20.94 -2.92 10.20
C GLU A 210 19.45 -2.57 10.39
N VAL A 211 18.56 -3.11 9.55
CA VAL A 211 17.14 -2.80 9.54
C VAL A 211 16.22 -4.01 9.76
N LYS A 212 16.76 -5.15 10.21
CA LYS A 212 15.92 -6.32 10.51
C LYS A 212 14.93 -6.07 11.64
N PRO A 213 13.72 -6.59 11.52
CA PRO A 213 13.05 -7.32 10.43
C PRO A 213 12.37 -6.36 9.44
N GLY A 214 13.15 -5.78 8.55
CA GLY A 214 12.74 -4.90 7.47
C GLY A 214 13.75 -5.00 6.35
N TYR A 215 13.79 -4.00 5.48
CA TYR A 215 14.70 -4.00 4.34
C TYR A 215 15.12 -2.58 3.93
N PHE A 216 16.22 -2.51 3.22
CA PHE A 216 16.68 -1.38 2.42
C PHE A 216 16.25 -1.58 0.98
N TRP A 217 15.76 -0.55 0.32
CA TRP A 217 15.34 -0.64 -1.09
C TRP A 217 16.05 0.35 -1.99
N ILE A 218 16.17 -0.06 -3.27
CA ILE A 218 16.66 0.77 -4.37
C ILE A 218 15.65 0.60 -5.51
N PHE A 219 14.81 1.59 -5.77
CA PHE A 219 13.80 1.54 -6.81
C PHE A 219 14.06 2.62 -7.86
N PRO A 220 14.29 2.25 -9.13
CA PRO A 220 14.47 3.23 -10.20
C PRO A 220 13.18 4.03 -10.39
N ALA A 221 13.27 5.35 -10.39
CA ALA A 221 12.11 6.26 -10.43
C ALA A 221 12.05 7.12 -11.72
N GLY A 222 12.69 6.64 -12.80
CA GLY A 222 12.75 7.37 -14.07
C GLY A 222 13.86 8.43 -14.09
N GLU A 223 14.27 8.87 -15.28
CA GLU A 223 15.23 9.96 -15.52
C GLU A 223 16.54 9.88 -14.72
N GLY A 224 17.07 8.66 -14.49
CA GLY A 224 18.29 8.46 -13.69
C GLY A 224 18.11 8.68 -12.20
N LYS A 225 16.89 8.87 -11.73
CA LYS A 225 16.53 9.00 -10.32
C LYS A 225 16.23 7.64 -9.69
N ALA A 226 16.44 7.52 -8.38
CA ALA A 226 16.06 6.36 -7.59
C ALA A 226 15.35 6.78 -6.31
N ASN A 227 14.31 6.06 -5.94
CA ASN A 227 13.69 6.10 -4.61
C ASN A 227 14.48 5.14 -3.71
N ILE A 228 15.18 5.69 -2.74
CA ILE A 228 16.03 4.97 -1.79
C ILE A 228 15.42 5.07 -0.40
N GLY A 229 15.33 3.95 0.30
CA GLY A 229 14.83 4.03 1.67
C GLY A 229 15.03 2.77 2.48
N ILE A 230 14.60 2.87 3.72
CA ILE A 230 14.60 1.77 4.69
C ILE A 230 13.25 1.70 5.41
N GLY A 231 12.83 0.49 5.73
CA GLY A 231 11.67 0.22 6.56
C GLY A 231 12.01 -0.74 7.69
N ILE A 232 11.47 -0.50 8.88
CA ILE A 232 11.65 -1.34 10.06
C ILE A 232 10.39 -1.31 10.92
N PHE A 233 10.06 -2.42 11.61
CA PHE A 233 8.97 -2.41 12.58
C PHE A 233 9.25 -1.47 13.74
N LYS A 234 8.23 -0.74 14.16
CA LYS A 234 8.33 0.32 15.16
C LYS A 234 8.81 -0.18 16.53
N SER A 235 8.46 -1.43 16.89
CA SER A 235 8.97 -2.09 18.11
C SER A 235 10.47 -2.34 18.11
N TYR A 236 11.09 -2.46 16.91
CA TYR A 236 12.54 -2.58 16.76
C TYR A 236 13.19 -1.19 16.66
N ALA A 237 12.59 -0.27 15.88
CA ALA A 237 13.08 1.10 15.79
C ALA A 237 13.18 1.79 17.17
N LYS A 238 12.25 1.51 18.11
CA LYS A 238 12.31 2.01 19.49
C LYS A 238 13.51 1.52 20.29
N LYS A 239 14.10 0.38 19.93
CA LYS A 239 15.27 -0.19 20.59
C LYS A 239 16.59 0.29 19.97
N GLU A 240 16.51 0.87 18.79
CA GLU A 240 17.66 1.40 18.07
C GLU A 240 18.06 2.76 18.64
N LYS A 241 19.35 2.96 18.81
CA LYS A 241 19.91 4.23 19.31
C LYS A 241 20.19 5.23 18.20
N ARG A 242 20.41 4.73 16.98
CA ARG A 242 20.66 5.55 15.79
C ARG A 242 19.31 6.00 15.19
N SER A 243 19.29 7.18 14.60
CA SER A 243 18.17 7.59 13.76
C SER A 243 18.10 6.75 12.49
N LEU A 244 16.90 6.62 11.89
CA LEU A 244 16.77 5.90 10.62
C LEU A 244 17.62 6.54 9.51
N GLY A 245 17.81 7.87 9.54
CA GLY A 245 18.72 8.56 8.61
C GLY A 245 20.17 8.09 8.76
N GLN A 246 20.68 8.00 9.98
CA GLN A 246 22.04 7.47 10.23
C GLN A 246 22.18 6.02 9.76
N ILE A 247 21.17 5.18 10.00
CA ILE A 247 21.19 3.79 9.52
C ILE A 247 21.22 3.74 7.99
N MET A 248 20.42 4.56 7.31
CA MET A 248 20.41 4.64 5.85
C MET A 248 21.79 5.10 5.32
N ASP A 249 22.40 6.12 5.94
CA ASP A 249 23.72 6.61 5.57
C ASP A 249 24.81 5.53 5.76
N GLU A 250 24.77 4.76 6.85
CA GLU A 250 25.66 3.63 7.10
C GLU A 250 25.52 2.54 6.03
N ILE A 251 24.28 2.23 5.60
CA ILE A 251 24.04 1.23 4.56
C ILE A 251 24.62 1.70 3.22
N ILE A 252 24.29 2.91 2.76
CA ILE A 252 24.75 3.41 1.44
C ILE A 252 26.26 3.60 1.38
N THR A 253 26.93 3.89 2.50
CA THR A 253 28.39 4.04 2.60
C THR A 253 29.10 2.73 2.90
N SER A 254 28.37 1.64 3.17
CA SER A 254 28.96 0.32 3.45
C SER A 254 29.80 -0.21 2.28
N ARG A 255 30.70 -1.16 2.58
CA ARG A 255 31.57 -1.77 1.56
C ARG A 255 30.76 -2.33 0.36
N PHE A 256 29.55 -2.80 0.61
CA PHE A 256 28.72 -3.43 -0.43
C PHE A 256 28.06 -2.40 -1.35
N PHE A 257 27.53 -1.30 -0.80
CA PHE A 257 26.77 -0.33 -1.56
C PHE A 257 27.55 0.91 -1.98
N ARG A 258 28.67 1.28 -1.30
CA ARG A 258 29.40 2.54 -1.50
C ARG A 258 29.76 2.86 -2.95
N ASN A 259 30.05 1.85 -3.76
CA ASN A 259 30.42 2.08 -5.16
C ASN A 259 29.23 2.56 -5.97
N ARG A 260 28.02 2.04 -5.68
CA ARG A 260 26.77 2.44 -6.33
C ARG A 260 26.37 3.87 -5.97
N PHE A 261 26.73 4.32 -4.78
CA PHE A 261 26.40 5.66 -4.26
C PHE A 261 27.55 6.66 -4.36
N LYS A 262 28.68 6.29 -4.96
CA LYS A 262 29.89 7.13 -5.03
C LYS A 262 29.63 8.51 -5.65
N ASN A 263 28.81 8.55 -6.70
CA ASN A 263 28.45 9.76 -7.43
C ASN A 263 27.00 10.19 -7.16
N ALA A 264 26.30 9.46 -6.28
CA ALA A 264 24.91 9.74 -5.97
C ALA A 264 24.76 10.94 -5.04
N ARG A 265 23.73 11.75 -5.30
CA ARG A 265 23.36 12.87 -4.43
C ARG A 265 21.87 12.82 -4.07
N PRO A 266 21.53 13.12 -2.81
CA PRO A 266 20.13 13.22 -2.43
C PRO A 266 19.50 14.46 -3.06
N LEU A 267 18.27 14.33 -3.56
CA LEU A 267 17.47 15.43 -4.13
C LEU A 267 16.65 16.15 -3.08
N GLU A 268 16.49 15.56 -1.91
CA GLU A 268 15.72 16.10 -0.79
C GLU A 268 16.24 15.55 0.55
N ARG A 269 15.68 16.03 1.65
CA ARG A 269 15.90 15.40 2.97
C ARG A 269 15.08 14.12 3.09
N PRO A 270 15.58 13.07 3.77
CA PRO A 270 14.79 11.88 4.05
C PRO A 270 13.48 12.21 4.76
N LYS A 271 12.38 11.66 4.26
CA LYS A 271 11.02 11.84 4.82
C LYS A 271 10.52 10.51 5.36
N GLY A 272 9.85 10.54 6.51
CA GLY A 272 9.37 9.35 7.21
C GLY A 272 7.86 9.19 7.22
N TRP A 273 7.38 7.94 7.26
CA TRP A 273 5.97 7.59 7.36
C TRP A 273 5.74 6.33 8.18
N ASN A 274 4.56 6.23 8.81
CA ASN A 274 4.12 5.02 9.48
C ASN A 274 3.30 4.15 8.51
N LEU A 275 3.48 2.83 8.61
CA LEU A 275 2.83 1.83 7.79
C LEU A 275 2.06 0.87 8.72
N PRO A 276 0.72 1.00 8.84
CA PRO A 276 -0.10 0.10 9.64
C PRO A 276 -0.28 -1.23 8.90
N MET A 277 0.34 -2.28 9.44
CA MET A 277 0.41 -3.60 8.82
C MET A 277 -0.87 -4.38 8.97
N GLY A 278 -1.24 -5.12 7.92
CA GLY A 278 -2.36 -6.06 7.86
C GLY A 278 -2.08 -7.40 8.56
N SER A 279 -1.15 -7.42 9.52
CA SER A 279 -0.82 -8.62 10.31
C SER A 279 -1.95 -9.04 11.25
N ILE A 280 -2.86 -8.13 11.56
CA ILE A 280 -4.01 -8.33 12.45
C ILE A 280 -5.27 -7.77 11.80
N ARG A 281 -6.39 -8.41 12.06
CA ARG A 281 -7.71 -7.89 11.67
C ARG A 281 -8.09 -6.73 12.59
N ARG A 282 -8.53 -5.63 11.97
CA ARG A 282 -9.11 -4.48 12.67
C ARG A 282 -10.60 -4.36 12.34
N LYS A 283 -11.34 -3.64 13.16
CA LYS A 283 -12.73 -3.29 12.86
C LYS A 283 -12.73 -2.15 11.83
N ASN A 284 -13.15 -2.44 10.61
CA ASN A 284 -13.11 -1.49 9.48
C ASN A 284 -14.49 -1.08 8.99
N HIS A 285 -15.55 -1.41 9.73
CA HIS A 285 -16.94 -1.04 9.44
C HIS A 285 -17.72 -0.72 10.72
N GLY A 286 -18.81 -0.02 10.57
CA GLY A 286 -19.78 0.28 11.61
C GLY A 286 -20.99 0.99 11.02
N ASP A 287 -21.87 1.53 11.87
CA ASP A 287 -23.07 2.20 11.42
C ASP A 287 -22.72 3.49 10.67
N GLY A 288 -22.96 3.49 9.37
CA GLY A 288 -22.67 4.61 8.47
C GLY A 288 -21.20 4.80 8.07
N PHE A 289 -20.29 3.84 8.33
CA PHE A 289 -18.89 4.02 7.91
C PHE A 289 -18.16 2.76 7.44
N LEU A 290 -17.13 2.98 6.59
CA LEU A 290 -16.10 2.01 6.22
C LEU A 290 -14.70 2.67 6.30
N LEU A 291 -13.67 1.91 6.70
CA LEU A 291 -12.26 2.32 6.64
C LEU A 291 -11.53 1.52 5.55
N LEU A 292 -10.68 2.19 4.73
CA LEU A 292 -10.01 1.60 3.58
C LEU A 292 -8.50 1.87 3.58
N GLY A 293 -7.74 0.97 2.97
CA GLY A 293 -6.30 1.13 2.79
C GLY A 293 -5.52 1.24 4.10
N ASP A 294 -4.63 2.23 4.21
CA ASP A 294 -3.83 2.44 5.43
C ASP A 294 -4.71 2.81 6.63
N ALA A 295 -5.86 3.48 6.42
CA ALA A 295 -6.81 3.77 7.50
C ALA A 295 -7.41 2.50 8.10
N ALA A 296 -7.53 1.44 7.30
CA ALA A 296 -7.95 0.11 7.70
C ALA A 296 -6.79 -0.80 8.17
N GLY A 297 -5.54 -0.34 8.05
CA GLY A 297 -4.36 -1.13 8.39
C GLY A 297 -4.14 -2.33 7.47
N LEU A 298 -4.21 -2.14 6.16
CA LEU A 298 -4.11 -3.21 5.15
C LEU A 298 -2.75 -3.28 4.45
N VAL A 299 -1.71 -2.63 4.96
CA VAL A 299 -0.36 -2.71 4.37
C VAL A 299 0.21 -4.12 4.55
N ASP A 300 0.77 -4.69 3.49
CA ASP A 300 1.40 -6.01 3.54
C ASP A 300 2.62 -6.01 4.48
N PRO A 301 2.70 -6.93 5.45
CA PRO A 301 3.74 -6.90 6.49
C PRO A 301 5.12 -7.36 6.03
N PHE A 302 5.25 -7.95 4.84
CA PHE A 302 6.53 -8.42 4.28
C PHE A 302 7.05 -7.52 3.18
N THR A 303 6.19 -7.16 2.23
CA THR A 303 6.56 -6.34 1.06
C THR A 303 6.39 -4.85 1.29
N GLY A 304 5.53 -4.44 2.24
CA GLY A 304 5.15 -3.04 2.43
C GLY A 304 4.13 -2.55 1.39
N GLU A 305 3.54 -3.44 0.59
CA GLU A 305 2.53 -3.07 -0.39
C GLU A 305 1.26 -2.57 0.29
N GLY A 306 0.84 -1.35 -0.06
CA GLY A 306 -0.38 -0.73 0.44
C GLY A 306 -1.30 -0.23 -0.67
N ILE A 307 -0.75 0.15 -1.84
CA ILE A 307 -1.52 0.77 -2.93
C ILE A 307 -2.53 -0.23 -3.49
N GLY A 308 -2.09 -1.41 -3.90
CA GLY A 308 -2.96 -2.44 -4.46
C GLY A 308 -4.00 -2.93 -3.46
N ASN A 309 -3.60 -3.14 -2.19
CA ASN A 309 -4.52 -3.53 -1.13
C ASN A 309 -5.60 -2.47 -0.88
N ALA A 310 -5.23 -1.17 -0.92
CA ALA A 310 -6.18 -0.08 -0.78
C ALA A 310 -7.17 -0.01 -1.95
N MET A 311 -6.72 -0.27 -3.18
CA MET A 311 -7.57 -0.29 -4.37
C MET A 311 -8.52 -1.50 -4.38
N VAL A 312 -8.07 -2.67 -3.94
CA VAL A 312 -8.91 -3.86 -3.74
C VAL A 312 -9.99 -3.59 -2.69
N ALA A 313 -9.60 -3.00 -1.56
CA ALA A 313 -10.55 -2.62 -0.51
C ALA A 313 -11.61 -1.63 -1.04
N ALA A 314 -11.21 -0.66 -1.87
CA ALA A 314 -12.13 0.30 -2.49
C ALA A 314 -13.16 -0.37 -3.41
N LYS A 315 -12.73 -1.35 -4.23
CA LYS A 315 -13.63 -2.15 -5.07
C LYS A 315 -14.70 -2.85 -4.25
N HIS A 316 -14.30 -3.52 -3.16
CA HIS A 316 -15.24 -4.22 -2.27
C HIS A 316 -16.13 -3.25 -1.50
N ALA A 317 -15.60 -2.12 -1.05
CA ALA A 317 -16.36 -1.10 -0.34
C ALA A 317 -17.52 -0.57 -1.21
N MET A 318 -17.28 -0.29 -2.48
CA MET A 318 -18.31 0.21 -3.38
C MET A 318 -19.35 -0.86 -3.73
N LYS A 319 -18.95 -2.12 -3.87
CA LYS A 319 -19.91 -3.23 -4.03
C LYS A 319 -20.88 -3.32 -2.84
N VAL A 320 -20.36 -3.15 -1.62
CA VAL A 320 -21.18 -3.18 -0.41
C VAL A 320 -22.02 -1.91 -0.27
N ALA A 321 -21.49 -0.74 -0.65
CA ALA A 321 -22.21 0.52 -0.64
C ALA A 321 -23.43 0.50 -1.59
N SER A 322 -23.27 -0.06 -2.81
CA SER A 322 -24.38 -0.24 -3.75
C SER A 322 -25.49 -1.09 -3.15
N LYS A 323 -25.14 -2.23 -2.57
CA LYS A 323 -26.11 -3.10 -1.89
C LYS A 323 -26.78 -2.41 -0.69
N ALA A 324 -26.02 -1.65 0.10
CA ALA A 324 -26.58 -0.89 1.23
C ALA A 324 -27.57 0.17 0.77
N LYS A 325 -27.30 0.85 -0.36
CA LYS A 325 -28.22 1.80 -0.99
C LYS A 325 -29.50 1.12 -1.46
N GLU A 326 -29.41 -0.01 -2.16
CA GLU A 326 -30.56 -0.77 -2.62
C GLU A 326 -31.47 -1.21 -1.47
N MET A 327 -30.86 -1.60 -0.33
CA MET A 327 -31.58 -2.01 0.87
C MET A 327 -32.01 -0.82 1.75
N ASN A 328 -31.57 0.39 1.44
CA ASN A 328 -31.65 1.57 2.31
C ASN A 328 -31.23 1.28 3.75
N ASN A 329 -30.13 0.51 3.91
CA ASN A 329 -29.65 0.05 5.21
C ASN A 329 -28.12 0.15 5.28
N TYR A 330 -27.63 1.08 6.11
CA TYR A 330 -26.20 1.36 6.34
C TYR A 330 -25.74 0.96 7.74
N GLU A 331 -26.48 0.07 8.39
CA GLU A 331 -26.08 -0.47 9.69
C GLU A 331 -24.83 -1.36 9.59
N SER A 332 -24.12 -1.45 10.69
CA SER A 332 -22.92 -2.30 10.85
C SER A 332 -23.14 -3.74 10.40
N LYS A 333 -24.35 -4.29 10.63
CA LYS A 333 -24.74 -5.64 10.21
C LYS A 333 -24.68 -5.83 8.68
N THR A 334 -25.13 -4.83 7.92
CA THR A 334 -25.07 -4.81 6.45
C THR A 334 -23.66 -4.55 5.97
N LEU A 335 -22.99 -3.55 6.53
CA LEU A 335 -21.65 -3.13 6.14
C LEU A 335 -20.53 -4.11 6.53
N LYS A 336 -20.80 -5.05 7.44
CA LYS A 336 -19.87 -6.15 7.82
C LYS A 336 -19.44 -7.00 6.62
N GLU A 337 -20.24 -7.07 5.56
CA GLU A 337 -19.91 -7.81 4.35
C GLU A 337 -18.61 -7.28 3.69
N TYR A 338 -18.32 -6.00 3.84
CA TYR A 338 -17.05 -5.41 3.39
C TYR A 338 -15.84 -6.09 4.02
N ASP A 339 -15.80 -6.23 5.35
CA ASP A 339 -14.70 -6.91 6.02
C ASP A 339 -14.56 -8.36 5.51
N ARG A 340 -15.66 -9.07 5.33
CA ARG A 340 -15.64 -10.43 4.81
C ARG A 340 -14.99 -10.48 3.43
N LEU A 341 -15.43 -9.65 2.49
CA LEU A 341 -14.92 -9.63 1.11
C LEU A 341 -13.43 -9.26 1.05
N VAL A 342 -13.01 -8.25 1.82
CA VAL A 342 -11.59 -7.84 1.90
C VAL A 342 -10.72 -8.97 2.44
N TRP A 343 -11.15 -9.64 3.51
CA TRP A 343 -10.37 -10.72 4.11
C TRP A 343 -10.44 -12.02 3.31
N ASP A 344 -11.50 -12.27 2.56
CA ASP A 344 -11.58 -13.39 1.62
C ASP A 344 -10.57 -13.21 0.48
N GLU A 345 -10.34 -11.97 -0.01
CA GLU A 345 -9.38 -11.70 -1.07
C GLU A 345 -7.94 -11.51 -0.57
N LEU A 346 -7.72 -10.69 0.47
CA LEU A 346 -6.39 -10.32 0.94
C LEU A 346 -5.86 -11.17 2.11
N GLY A 347 -6.75 -11.80 2.88
CA GLY A 347 -6.40 -12.39 4.16
C GLY A 347 -5.37 -13.52 4.10
N GLY A 348 -5.44 -14.36 3.07
CA GLY A 348 -4.46 -15.45 2.88
C GLY A 348 -3.06 -14.93 2.59
N GLU A 349 -2.96 -13.91 1.72
CA GLU A 349 -1.70 -13.24 1.41
C GLU A 349 -1.11 -12.54 2.64
N LEU A 350 -1.91 -11.75 3.34
CA LEU A 350 -1.47 -11.04 4.55
C LEU A 350 -1.01 -12.00 5.66
N ALA A 351 -1.67 -13.15 5.81
CA ALA A 351 -1.26 -14.18 6.76
C ALA A 351 0.09 -14.81 6.37
N THR A 352 0.28 -15.10 5.08
CA THR A 352 1.55 -15.61 4.54
C THR A 352 2.67 -14.59 4.72
N SER A 353 2.44 -13.35 4.33
CA SER A 353 3.38 -12.24 4.51
C SER A 353 3.75 -12.03 5.97
N THR A 354 2.80 -12.22 6.89
CA THR A 354 3.07 -12.18 8.35
C THR A 354 4.02 -13.29 8.78
N LYS A 355 3.87 -14.51 8.24
CA LYS A 355 4.79 -15.63 8.52
C LYS A 355 6.19 -15.35 7.94
N LEU A 356 6.27 -14.90 6.69
CA LEU A 356 7.53 -14.54 6.04
C LEU A 356 8.26 -13.42 6.79
N GLN A 357 7.55 -12.40 7.23
CA GLN A 357 8.10 -11.32 8.05
C GLN A 357 8.72 -11.85 9.37
N LYS A 358 8.05 -12.83 10.01
CA LYS A 358 8.59 -13.48 11.22
C LYS A 358 9.86 -14.29 10.92
N LEU A 359 9.91 -15.01 9.80
CA LEU A 359 11.11 -15.72 9.34
C LEU A 359 12.27 -14.76 9.01
N ALA A 360 11.96 -13.60 8.43
CA ALA A 360 12.95 -12.57 8.11
C ALA A 360 13.67 -11.98 9.35
N ARG A 361 13.23 -12.29 10.56
CA ARG A 361 13.95 -11.95 11.81
C ARG A 361 15.26 -12.75 11.94
N SER A 362 15.36 -13.92 11.31
CA SER A 362 16.53 -14.79 11.35
C SER A 362 17.44 -14.53 10.15
N SER A 363 18.63 -13.96 10.38
CA SER A 363 19.65 -13.81 9.33
C SER A 363 20.10 -15.15 8.77
N PHE A 364 20.15 -16.19 9.60
CA PHE A 364 20.51 -17.53 9.14
C PHE A 364 19.52 -18.05 8.12
N LEU A 365 18.23 -17.98 8.41
CA LEU A 365 17.16 -18.42 7.50
C LEU A 365 17.13 -17.60 6.22
N LEU A 366 17.22 -16.27 6.31
CA LEU A 366 17.29 -15.40 5.12
C LEU A 366 18.48 -15.74 4.23
N ASN A 367 19.68 -15.85 4.82
CA ASN A 367 20.89 -16.20 4.08
C ASN A 367 20.74 -17.56 3.40
N PHE A 368 20.18 -18.54 4.12
CA PHE A 368 19.99 -19.90 3.60
C PHE A 368 19.02 -19.91 2.42
N VAL A 369 17.82 -19.33 2.59
CA VAL A 369 16.75 -19.32 1.56
C VAL A 369 17.22 -18.55 0.32
N ILE A 370 17.79 -17.37 0.49
CA ILE A 370 18.25 -16.52 -0.63
C ILE A 370 19.42 -17.17 -1.36
N LYS A 371 20.38 -17.76 -0.63
CA LYS A 371 21.49 -18.51 -1.25
C LYS A 371 21.02 -19.73 -2.03
N ARG A 372 19.99 -20.41 -1.53
CA ARG A 372 19.39 -21.56 -2.19
C ARG A 372 18.67 -21.14 -3.47
N ALA A 373 17.82 -20.10 -3.38
CA ALA A 373 17.12 -19.52 -4.53
C ALA A 373 18.09 -19.05 -5.62
N ALA A 374 19.24 -18.50 -5.24
CA ALA A 374 20.30 -18.09 -6.19
C ALA A 374 20.90 -19.24 -6.99
N ARG A 375 20.72 -20.51 -6.56
CA ARG A 375 21.35 -21.69 -7.15
C ARG A 375 20.38 -22.73 -7.70
N ASN A 376 19.10 -22.60 -7.39
CA ASN A 376 18.06 -23.58 -7.74
C ASN A 376 16.85 -22.88 -8.34
N ASN A 377 16.59 -23.15 -9.63
CA ASN A 377 15.47 -22.57 -10.36
C ASN A 377 14.11 -22.97 -9.78
N ASP A 378 13.95 -24.20 -9.26
CA ASP A 378 12.70 -24.63 -8.67
C ASP A 378 12.35 -23.80 -7.43
N VAL A 379 13.37 -23.47 -6.60
CA VAL A 379 13.20 -22.59 -5.44
C VAL A 379 12.88 -21.15 -5.89
N GLN A 380 13.48 -20.68 -6.98
CA GLN A 380 13.12 -19.37 -7.56
C GLN A 380 11.66 -19.36 -8.05
N GLU A 381 11.21 -20.41 -8.73
CA GLU A 381 9.83 -20.54 -9.20
C GLU A 381 8.83 -20.58 -8.06
N ILE A 382 9.14 -21.30 -7.00
CA ILE A 382 8.35 -21.35 -5.77
C ILE A 382 8.21 -19.94 -5.16
N ILE A 383 9.31 -19.22 -4.98
CA ILE A 383 9.30 -17.86 -4.42
C ILE A 383 8.59 -16.88 -5.37
N SER A 384 8.79 -17.03 -6.68
CA SER A 384 8.07 -16.28 -7.70
C SER A 384 6.57 -16.49 -7.61
N GLY A 385 6.13 -17.76 -7.52
CA GLY A 385 4.74 -18.13 -7.37
C GLY A 385 4.10 -17.61 -6.07
N MET A 386 4.88 -17.54 -4.98
CA MET A 386 4.44 -16.92 -3.72
C MET A 386 4.20 -15.41 -3.87
N LEU A 387 5.05 -14.72 -4.63
CA LEU A 387 4.95 -13.28 -4.86
C LEU A 387 3.85 -12.92 -5.86
N SER A 388 3.58 -13.81 -6.82
CA SER A 388 2.52 -13.65 -7.83
C SER A 388 1.15 -14.19 -7.37
N ASN A 389 1.04 -14.76 -6.17
CA ASN A 389 -0.15 -15.47 -5.67
C ASN A 389 -0.56 -16.69 -6.53
N GLU A 390 0.36 -17.28 -7.27
CA GLU A 390 0.12 -18.45 -8.11
C GLU A 390 0.23 -19.78 -7.34
N VAL A 391 0.94 -19.81 -6.22
CA VAL A 391 1.03 -20.99 -5.35
C VAL A 391 -0.22 -21.07 -4.50
N ALA A 392 -0.87 -22.24 -4.52
CA ALA A 392 -2.05 -22.47 -3.72
C ALA A 392 -1.77 -22.20 -2.23
N ARG A 393 -2.65 -21.42 -1.59
CA ARG A 393 -2.48 -20.95 -0.21
C ARG A 393 -2.29 -22.08 0.80
N ASP A 394 -2.83 -23.25 0.49
CA ASP A 394 -2.73 -24.46 1.32
C ASP A 394 -1.31 -25.07 1.31
N GLU A 395 -0.58 -24.96 0.20
CA GLU A 395 0.80 -25.43 0.11
C GLU A 395 1.76 -24.63 1.01
N LEU A 396 1.52 -23.34 1.20
CA LEU A 396 2.32 -22.49 2.10
C LEU A 396 2.10 -22.81 3.59
N SER A 397 1.03 -23.51 3.91
CA SER A 397 0.71 -23.98 5.27
C SER A 397 1.26 -25.38 5.54
N ASP A 398 1.68 -26.09 4.49
CA ASP A 398 2.23 -27.45 4.60
C ASP A 398 3.72 -27.41 5.01
N PRO A 399 4.12 -28.05 6.10
CA PRO A 399 5.53 -28.21 6.46
C PRO A 399 6.37 -28.86 5.35
N SER A 400 5.78 -29.70 4.48
CA SER A 400 6.47 -30.33 3.34
C SER A 400 6.94 -29.29 2.31
N PHE A 401 6.26 -28.16 2.19
CA PHE A 401 6.67 -27.04 1.35
C PHE A 401 8.01 -26.45 1.81
N TYR A 402 8.16 -26.20 3.11
CA TYR A 402 9.42 -25.75 3.70
C TYR A 402 10.50 -26.84 3.61
N PHE A 403 10.13 -28.11 3.69
CA PHE A 403 11.03 -29.23 3.45
C PHE A 403 11.52 -29.24 2.00
N LYS A 404 10.69 -28.97 1.00
CA LYS A 404 11.12 -28.84 -0.41
C LYS A 404 12.12 -27.68 -0.56
N ILE A 405 11.87 -26.52 0.04
CA ILE A 405 12.83 -25.39 0.03
C ILE A 405 14.13 -25.76 0.75
N LEU A 406 14.08 -26.55 1.82
CA LEU A 406 15.22 -26.92 2.62
C LEU A 406 16.07 -28.06 1.99
N PHE A 407 15.45 -29.00 1.26
CA PHE A 407 16.09 -30.24 0.82
C PHE A 407 16.12 -30.43 -0.71
N SER A 408 15.48 -29.56 -1.54
CA SER A 408 15.71 -29.49 -2.98
C SER A 408 16.99 -28.71 -3.26
#